data_2263bf3868ada2dcf73bd19f1906ae54
#
_entry.id   2263bf3868ada2dcf73bd19f1906ae54
#
_cell.length_a   1.000
_cell.length_b   1.000
_cell.length_c   1.000
_cell.angle_alpha   90.00
_cell.angle_beta   90.00
_cell.angle_gamma   90.00
#
_symmetry.space_group_name_H-M   'P 1'
#
loop_
_entity.id
_entity.type
_entity.pdbx_description
1 polymer ?
#
loop_
_entity_poly.entity_id
_entity_poly.type
_entity_poly.pdbx_seq_one_letter_code
_entity_poly.pdbx_strand_id
1 'polypeptide(L)'
;MIIDLAIDIGSTNTTIFQYGYGIVLKEPTVIALRQNRKIEVVATGAKAKRLYGKVSGNTQVISPVRDGVIVNSEALGLLVQDFLKRITPESFLKPRIKALCSIPCGLSLAERKQYEIVLQKSGVNEITIIDAPIALSRLIQTNGIVMVTGGAVTDIAIVSNDEIIEGITLNVAGDAINNAIIDHLYDKHNVRIAQATTEKIKLEIASLYPNDNASIDVIGRDIDTGAQKNFLVSANEIYTVISPIFEKLTEVIVSMLSYAPTEIADETTENGIYLCGGTAQIPGLSEWIANKTGLKVTLLDDPSSSVISALGLLSGEREKVANLLNLKKM
;
A
#
# COMPACT_ATOMS: atom_id res chain seq x y z
N MET A 1 13.88 25.24 -13.70
CA MET A 1 12.91 24.21 -14.13
C MET A 1 12.15 23.74 -12.90
N ILE A 2 10.83 23.61 -13.00
CA ILE A 2 9.96 23.03 -11.95
C ILE A 2 9.57 21.63 -12.42
N ILE A 3 9.57 20.67 -11.50
CA ILE A 3 9.11 19.31 -11.72
C ILE A 3 7.97 19.05 -10.75
N ASP A 4 6.79 18.76 -11.29
CA ASP A 4 5.60 18.41 -10.51
C ASP A 4 5.47 16.89 -10.44
N LEU A 5 5.49 16.36 -9.20
CA LEU A 5 5.43 14.94 -8.92
C LEU A 5 4.19 14.60 -8.09
N ALA A 6 3.70 13.40 -8.30
CA ALA A 6 2.88 12.70 -7.34
C ALA A 6 3.71 11.53 -6.77
N ILE A 7 3.64 11.31 -5.47
CA ILE A 7 4.44 10.28 -4.78
C ILE A 7 3.50 9.47 -3.89
N ASP A 8 3.48 8.17 -4.10
CA ASP A 8 2.82 7.20 -3.23
C ASP A 8 3.89 6.35 -2.55
N ILE A 9 4.04 6.50 -1.23
CA ILE A 9 5.04 5.78 -0.43
C ILE A 9 4.33 4.72 0.40
N GLY A 10 4.15 3.55 -0.20
CA GLY A 10 3.61 2.40 0.52
C GLY A 10 4.68 1.58 1.25
N SER A 11 4.26 0.71 2.17
CA SER A 11 5.15 -0.22 2.88
C SER A 11 5.83 -1.22 1.94
N THR A 12 5.18 -1.59 0.84
CA THR A 12 5.69 -2.55 -0.15
C THR A 12 6.40 -1.87 -1.31
N ASN A 13 5.80 -0.86 -1.91
CA ASN A 13 6.32 -0.14 -3.07
C ASN A 13 6.20 1.37 -2.89
N THR A 14 7.15 2.09 -3.47
CA THR A 14 7.08 3.52 -3.72
C THR A 14 6.85 3.73 -5.20
N THR A 15 5.82 4.51 -5.56
CA THR A 15 5.51 4.86 -6.95
C THR A 15 5.58 6.37 -7.11
N ILE A 16 6.23 6.83 -8.19
CA ILE A 16 6.34 8.24 -8.53
C ILE A 16 5.76 8.47 -9.92
N PHE A 17 4.85 9.41 -9.99
CA PHE A 17 4.27 9.91 -11.23
C PHE A 17 4.80 11.32 -11.48
N GLN A 18 5.19 11.62 -12.70
CA GLN A 18 5.55 12.97 -13.13
C GLN A 18 4.47 13.52 -14.04
N TYR A 19 3.97 14.72 -13.74
CA TYR A 19 2.95 15.35 -14.55
C TYR A 19 3.43 15.51 -16.00
N GLY A 20 2.60 15.07 -16.95
CA GLY A 20 2.91 15.05 -18.37
C GLY A 20 3.72 13.85 -18.88
N TYR A 21 4.24 13.00 -17.97
CA TYR A 21 5.06 11.82 -18.33
C TYR A 21 4.46 10.49 -17.84
N GLY A 22 3.55 10.50 -16.88
CA GLY A 22 2.99 9.29 -16.30
C GLY A 22 3.83 8.74 -15.14
N ILE A 23 3.71 7.43 -14.88
CA ILE A 23 4.49 6.75 -13.84
C ILE A 23 5.95 6.63 -14.33
N VAL A 24 6.86 7.32 -13.64
CA VAL A 24 8.29 7.37 -13.98
C VAL A 24 9.14 6.46 -13.09
N LEU A 25 8.58 5.99 -11.95
CA LEU A 25 9.24 5.05 -11.05
C LEU A 25 8.21 4.21 -10.30
N LYS A 26 8.43 2.90 -10.25
CA LYS A 26 7.71 1.96 -9.35
C LYS A 26 8.73 0.96 -8.83
N GLU A 27 9.10 1.10 -7.57
CA GLU A 27 10.17 0.32 -6.93
C GLU A 27 9.77 -0.13 -5.53
N PRO A 28 10.27 -1.27 -5.05
CA PRO A 28 10.09 -1.68 -3.65
C PRO A 28 10.58 -0.61 -2.67
N THR A 29 9.83 -0.37 -1.59
CA THR A 29 10.21 0.54 -0.49
C THR A 29 11.24 -0.16 0.41
N VAL A 30 12.40 -0.43 -0.15
CA VAL A 30 13.47 -1.20 0.51
C VAL A 30 14.83 -0.57 0.20
N ILE A 31 15.70 -0.50 1.21
CA ILE A 31 17.08 0.00 1.09
C ILE A 31 18.04 -0.93 1.80
N ALA A 32 19.20 -1.15 1.21
CA ALA A 32 20.33 -1.84 1.83
C ALA A 32 21.38 -0.81 2.25
N LEU A 33 21.67 -0.75 3.55
CA LEU A 33 22.62 0.17 4.15
C LEU A 33 23.79 -0.60 4.77
N ARG A 34 25.00 -0.08 4.61
CA ARG A 34 26.19 -0.55 5.30
C ARG A 34 26.57 0.43 6.38
N GLN A 35 26.67 -0.08 7.61
CA GLN A 35 27.04 0.73 8.78
C GLN A 35 28.55 0.63 9.00
N ASN A 36 29.28 1.66 8.54
CA ASN A 36 30.69 1.89 8.81
C ASN A 36 30.83 3.15 9.68
N ARG A 37 31.93 3.88 9.54
CA ARG A 37 32.07 5.22 10.15
C ARG A 37 31.01 6.21 9.64
N LYS A 38 30.51 6.01 8.43
CA LYS A 38 29.36 6.70 7.82
C LYS A 38 28.42 5.66 7.25
N ILE A 39 27.14 6.00 7.17
CA ILE A 39 26.13 5.17 6.52
C ILE A 39 26.33 5.25 5.00
N GLU A 40 26.47 4.10 4.37
CA GLU A 40 26.61 3.95 2.91
C GLU A 40 25.39 3.25 2.34
N VAL A 41 24.81 3.81 1.28
CA VAL A 41 23.74 3.16 0.52
C VAL A 41 24.36 2.11 -0.40
N VAL A 42 24.09 0.84 -0.14
CA VAL A 42 24.57 -0.30 -0.94
C VAL A 42 23.65 -0.55 -2.13
N ALA A 43 22.34 -0.51 -1.90
CA ALA A 43 21.32 -0.70 -2.94
C ALA A 43 19.98 -0.12 -2.49
N THR A 44 19.10 0.17 -3.46
CA THR A 44 17.73 0.65 -3.24
C THR A 44 16.75 -0.13 -4.11
N GLY A 45 15.47 -0.13 -3.73
CA GLY A 45 14.40 -0.72 -4.52
C GLY A 45 14.59 -2.21 -4.78
N ALA A 46 14.36 -2.64 -6.02
CA ALA A 46 14.45 -4.03 -6.43
C ALA A 46 15.84 -4.64 -6.20
N LYS A 47 16.92 -3.83 -6.34
CA LYS A 47 18.28 -4.28 -6.06
C LYS A 47 18.46 -4.59 -4.58
N ALA A 48 17.96 -3.75 -3.69
CA ALA A 48 18.00 -3.99 -2.25
C ALA A 48 17.14 -5.19 -1.85
N LYS A 49 15.94 -5.34 -2.42
CA LYS A 49 15.04 -6.47 -2.15
C LYS A 49 15.70 -7.83 -2.44
N ARG A 50 16.55 -7.91 -3.48
CA ARG A 50 17.31 -9.16 -3.83
C ARG A 50 18.37 -9.55 -2.80
N LEU A 51 18.72 -8.62 -1.90
CA LEU A 51 19.73 -8.84 -0.86
C LEU A 51 19.12 -9.38 0.44
N TYR A 52 17.80 -9.50 0.58
CA TYR A 52 17.18 -10.12 1.74
C TYR A 52 17.75 -11.53 2.00
N GLY A 53 18.20 -11.76 3.24
CA GLY A 53 18.78 -13.03 3.65
C GLY A 53 20.15 -13.38 3.04
N LYS A 54 20.75 -12.47 2.24
CA LYS A 54 22.02 -12.70 1.53
C LYS A 54 23.14 -11.75 1.97
N VAL A 55 22.87 -10.83 2.88
CA VAL A 55 23.86 -9.90 3.41
C VAL A 55 24.38 -10.37 4.76
N SER A 56 25.62 -10.01 5.09
CA SER A 56 26.27 -10.33 6.35
C SER A 56 27.11 -9.15 6.85
N GLY A 57 27.56 -9.23 8.08
CA GLY A 57 28.39 -8.20 8.70
C GLY A 57 27.60 -6.89 8.93
N ASN A 58 28.16 -5.77 8.52
CA ASN A 58 27.62 -4.43 8.79
C ASN A 58 26.56 -3.97 7.76
N THR A 59 26.10 -4.87 6.88
CA THR A 59 25.08 -4.54 5.88
C THR A 59 23.72 -5.04 6.33
N GLN A 60 22.72 -4.16 6.30
CA GLN A 60 21.32 -4.46 6.64
C GLN A 60 20.39 -4.07 5.50
N VAL A 61 19.36 -4.89 5.27
CA VAL A 61 18.27 -4.57 4.35
C VAL A 61 17.08 -4.10 5.17
N ILE A 62 16.58 -2.91 4.90
CA ILE A 62 15.59 -2.21 5.72
C ILE A 62 14.38 -1.88 4.86
N SER A 63 13.18 -2.17 5.37
CA SER A 63 11.91 -1.60 4.92
C SER A 63 11.61 -0.39 5.82
N PRO A 64 11.80 0.84 5.34
CA PRO A 64 11.71 2.03 6.19
C PRO A 64 10.29 2.47 6.52
N VAL A 65 9.29 1.90 5.83
CA VAL A 65 7.85 2.09 6.11
C VAL A 65 7.24 0.73 6.43
N ARG A 66 6.51 0.65 7.53
CA ARG A 66 5.75 -0.54 7.94
C ARG A 66 4.37 -0.10 8.41
N ASP A 67 3.38 -0.87 8.06
CA ASP A 67 1.99 -0.60 8.48
C ASP A 67 1.56 0.86 8.21
N GLY A 68 2.01 1.40 7.06
CA GLY A 68 1.74 2.78 6.68
C GLY A 68 2.51 3.85 7.47
N VAL A 69 3.36 3.48 8.45
CA VAL A 69 4.11 4.39 9.32
C VAL A 69 5.61 4.38 8.97
N ILE A 70 6.25 5.54 9.04
CA ILE A 70 7.71 5.64 8.87
C ILE A 70 8.39 5.12 10.13
N VAL A 71 9.04 3.96 10.05
CA VAL A 71 9.79 3.35 11.16
C VAL A 71 11.28 3.72 11.14
N ASN A 72 11.79 4.20 10.00
CA ASN A 72 13.16 4.66 9.87
C ASN A 72 13.24 5.86 8.90
N SER A 73 13.24 7.07 9.46
CA SER A 73 13.23 8.32 8.67
C SER A 73 14.51 8.54 7.88
N GLU A 74 15.68 8.13 8.41
CA GLU A 74 16.96 8.27 7.72
C GLU A 74 17.02 7.36 6.50
N ALA A 75 16.66 6.09 6.68
CA ALA A 75 16.62 5.11 5.60
C ALA A 75 15.62 5.51 4.50
N LEU A 76 14.41 6.00 4.89
CA LEU A 76 13.43 6.49 3.92
C LEU A 76 13.95 7.72 3.17
N GLY A 77 14.58 8.65 3.88
CA GLY A 77 15.16 9.85 3.29
C GLY A 77 16.21 9.54 2.22
N LEU A 78 17.12 8.60 2.52
CA LEU A 78 18.14 8.14 1.57
C LEU A 78 17.53 7.39 0.38
N LEU A 79 16.49 6.58 0.61
CA LEU A 79 15.76 5.86 -0.43
C LEU A 79 15.09 6.84 -1.41
N VAL A 80 14.29 7.78 -0.87
CA VAL A 80 13.59 8.79 -1.69
C VAL A 80 14.60 9.68 -2.43
N GLN A 81 15.70 10.07 -1.79
CA GLN A 81 16.76 10.84 -2.44
C GLN A 81 17.36 10.10 -3.64
N ASP A 82 17.61 8.80 -3.53
CA ASP A 82 18.09 7.99 -4.65
C ASP A 82 17.04 7.89 -5.76
N PHE A 83 15.76 7.67 -5.41
CA PHE A 83 14.69 7.62 -6.40
C PHE A 83 14.52 8.94 -7.15
N LEU A 84 14.55 10.07 -6.44
CA LEU A 84 14.50 11.38 -7.07
C LEU A 84 15.69 11.63 -8.00
N LYS A 85 16.90 11.19 -7.63
CA LYS A 85 18.08 11.28 -8.51
C LYS A 85 17.92 10.51 -9.81
N ARG A 86 17.23 9.37 -9.79
CA ARG A 86 17.02 8.55 -11.00
C ARG A 86 16.07 9.18 -12.01
N ILE A 87 15.11 9.97 -11.54
CA ILE A 87 14.05 10.57 -12.37
C ILE A 87 14.33 12.05 -12.71
N THR A 88 15.26 12.70 -12.01
CA THR A 88 15.62 14.09 -12.28
C THR A 88 16.78 14.16 -13.27
N PRO A 89 16.70 15.00 -14.32
CA PRO A 89 17.80 15.14 -15.26
C PRO A 89 19.03 15.72 -14.59
N GLU A 90 20.20 15.25 -15.00
CA GLU A 90 21.46 15.87 -14.63
C GLU A 90 21.53 17.27 -15.26
N SER A 91 21.53 18.30 -14.41
CA SER A 91 21.55 19.71 -14.82
C SER A 91 22.43 20.51 -13.88
N PHE A 92 23.06 21.55 -14.43
CA PHE A 92 23.87 22.50 -13.65
C PHE A 92 23.03 23.20 -12.56
N LEU A 93 21.75 23.50 -12.87
CA LEU A 93 20.78 24.04 -11.92
C LEU A 93 19.83 22.92 -11.48
N LYS A 94 19.84 22.60 -10.18
CA LYS A 94 18.90 21.62 -9.61
C LYS A 94 17.46 22.09 -9.84
N PRO A 95 16.58 21.22 -10.34
CA PRO A 95 15.17 21.54 -10.53
C PRO A 95 14.51 21.77 -9.16
N ARG A 96 13.51 22.67 -9.12
CA ARG A 96 12.61 22.79 -7.98
C ARG A 96 11.55 21.71 -8.07
N ILE A 97 11.51 20.81 -7.10
CA ILE A 97 10.58 19.69 -7.05
C ILE A 97 9.38 20.07 -6.19
N LYS A 98 8.20 19.94 -6.75
CA LYS A 98 6.92 20.06 -6.07
C LYS A 98 6.28 18.68 -6.05
N ALA A 99 5.77 18.23 -4.89
CA ALA A 99 5.17 16.91 -4.75
C ALA A 99 3.81 16.96 -4.05
N LEU A 100 2.86 16.18 -4.59
CA LEU A 100 1.65 15.74 -3.91
C LEU A 100 1.88 14.31 -3.44
N CYS A 101 1.78 14.06 -2.13
CA CYS A 101 2.06 12.75 -1.55
C CYS A 101 0.82 12.18 -0.86
N SER A 102 0.46 10.92 -1.22
CA SER A 102 -0.57 10.17 -0.50
C SER A 102 -0.02 9.57 0.78
N ILE A 103 -0.89 9.51 1.77
CA ILE A 103 -0.66 8.82 3.03
C ILE A 103 -1.93 8.07 3.45
N PRO A 104 -1.80 7.05 4.33
CA PRO A 104 -2.95 6.42 4.97
C PRO A 104 -3.80 7.42 5.77
N CYS A 105 -5.12 7.25 5.76
CA CYS A 105 -6.05 8.19 6.42
C CYS A 105 -6.02 8.14 7.95
N GLY A 106 -5.61 7.02 8.53
CA GLY A 106 -5.55 6.82 9.99
C GLY A 106 -4.29 7.37 10.66
N LEU A 107 -3.40 8.05 9.93
CA LEU A 107 -2.17 8.59 10.51
C LEU A 107 -2.43 9.78 11.43
N SER A 108 -1.76 9.81 12.58
CA SER A 108 -1.73 10.94 13.49
C SER A 108 -1.05 12.17 12.86
N LEU A 109 -1.31 13.36 13.42
CA LEU A 109 -0.65 14.60 12.96
C LEU A 109 0.88 14.52 13.02
N ALA A 110 1.44 13.83 14.02
CA ALA A 110 2.89 13.64 14.16
C ALA A 110 3.46 12.77 13.02
N GLU A 111 2.79 11.67 12.69
CA GLU A 111 3.19 10.79 11.59
C GLU A 111 3.07 11.49 10.23
N ARG A 112 1.98 12.23 9.99
CA ARG A 112 1.83 13.08 8.79
C ARG A 112 2.98 14.07 8.66
N LYS A 113 3.34 14.75 9.75
CA LYS A 113 4.46 15.71 9.78
C LYS A 113 5.81 15.04 9.52
N GLN A 114 5.96 13.78 9.95
CA GLN A 114 7.16 13.00 9.68
C GLN A 114 7.35 12.76 8.18
N TYR A 115 6.28 12.45 7.42
CA TYR A 115 6.33 12.33 5.96
C TYR A 115 6.79 13.65 5.30
N GLU A 116 6.22 14.78 5.71
CA GLU A 116 6.65 16.10 5.19
C GLU A 116 8.14 16.33 5.43
N ILE A 117 8.62 16.12 6.67
CA ILE A 117 10.03 16.33 7.04
C ILE A 117 10.97 15.43 6.24
N VAL A 118 10.62 14.16 6.07
CA VAL A 118 11.45 13.21 5.31
C VAL A 118 11.52 13.62 3.85
N LEU A 119 10.40 13.93 3.21
CA LEU A 119 10.35 14.36 1.82
C LEU A 119 11.12 15.66 1.61
N GLN A 120 10.99 16.64 2.51
CA GLN A 120 11.74 17.90 2.44
C GLN A 120 13.25 17.66 2.52
N LYS A 121 13.70 16.83 3.47
CA LYS A 121 15.11 16.45 3.60
C LYS A 121 15.64 15.66 2.41
N SER A 122 14.76 14.96 1.68
CA SER A 122 15.13 14.22 0.47
C SER A 122 15.27 15.08 -0.78
N GLY A 123 14.93 16.37 -0.70
CA GLY A 123 15.11 17.33 -1.80
C GLY A 123 13.81 17.79 -2.47
N VAL A 124 12.64 17.47 -1.90
CA VAL A 124 11.36 18.02 -2.34
C VAL A 124 11.20 19.44 -1.75
N ASN A 125 10.94 20.43 -2.60
CA ASN A 125 10.88 21.83 -2.19
C ASN A 125 9.51 22.26 -1.67
N GLU A 126 8.43 21.77 -2.29
CA GLU A 126 7.06 22.02 -1.88
C GLU A 126 6.32 20.70 -1.76
N ILE A 127 5.66 20.49 -0.62
CA ILE A 127 4.99 19.23 -0.31
C ILE A 127 3.55 19.53 0.05
N THR A 128 2.64 18.78 -0.56
CA THR A 128 1.23 18.72 -0.17
C THR A 128 0.91 17.27 0.18
N ILE A 129 0.43 17.05 1.40
CA ILE A 129 0.01 15.72 1.87
C ILE A 129 -1.50 15.60 1.69
N ILE A 130 -1.94 14.46 1.19
CA ILE A 130 -3.35 14.14 1.00
C ILE A 130 -3.62 12.69 1.44
N ASP A 131 -4.78 12.43 2.02
CA ASP A 131 -5.22 11.08 2.34
C ASP A 131 -5.55 10.31 1.06
N ALA A 132 -5.09 9.06 0.96
CA ALA A 132 -5.31 8.25 -0.23
C ALA A 132 -6.80 8.10 -0.61
N PRO A 133 -7.74 7.91 0.34
CA PRO A 133 -9.17 7.89 0.02
C PRO A 133 -9.69 9.21 -0.57
N ILE A 134 -9.20 10.37 -0.08
CA ILE A 134 -9.59 11.68 -0.64
C ILE A 134 -9.07 11.86 -2.07
N ALA A 135 -7.83 11.45 -2.34
CA ALA A 135 -7.30 11.51 -3.70
C ALA A 135 -8.18 10.70 -4.68
N LEU A 136 -8.61 9.52 -4.25
CA LEU A 136 -9.46 8.63 -5.06
C LEU A 136 -10.88 9.16 -5.23
N SER A 137 -11.53 9.65 -4.17
CA SER A 137 -12.90 10.19 -4.26
C SER A 137 -13.00 11.33 -5.27
N ARG A 138 -11.97 12.15 -5.37
CA ARG A 138 -11.88 13.21 -6.39
C ARG A 138 -11.70 12.69 -7.80
N LEU A 139 -10.98 11.58 -7.98
CA LEU A 139 -10.86 10.94 -9.27
C LEU A 139 -12.19 10.36 -9.75
N ILE A 140 -12.89 9.65 -8.86
CA ILE A 140 -14.17 9.01 -9.17
C ILE A 140 -15.36 9.96 -9.08
N GLN A 141 -15.17 11.16 -8.51
CA GLN A 141 -16.19 12.22 -8.38
C GLN A 141 -17.48 11.72 -7.71
N THR A 142 -17.33 10.96 -6.63
CA THR A 142 -18.46 10.39 -5.90
C THR A 142 -18.22 10.40 -4.40
N ASN A 143 -19.30 10.41 -3.66
CA ASN A 143 -19.34 10.15 -2.24
C ASN A 143 -19.52 8.63 -2.02
N GLY A 144 -19.22 8.13 -0.83
CA GLY A 144 -19.37 6.71 -0.51
C GLY A 144 -18.17 6.16 0.26
N ILE A 145 -18.04 4.84 0.34
CA ILE A 145 -16.89 4.21 0.95
C ILE A 145 -15.77 4.08 -0.09
N VAL A 146 -14.61 4.60 0.24
CA VAL A 146 -13.37 4.36 -0.49
C VAL A 146 -12.50 3.40 0.31
N MET A 147 -12.17 2.26 -0.29
CA MET A 147 -11.35 1.21 0.32
C MET A 147 -10.08 1.00 -0.48
N VAL A 148 -8.93 1.27 0.13
CA VAL A 148 -7.60 1.11 -0.46
C VAL A 148 -6.88 -0.03 0.24
N THR A 149 -6.87 -1.22 -0.34
CA THR A 149 -6.21 -2.38 0.25
C THR A 149 -4.84 -2.61 -0.38
N GLY A 150 -3.79 -2.20 0.34
CA GLY A 150 -2.40 -2.20 -0.10
C GLY A 150 -1.63 -3.48 0.23
N GLY A 151 -0.31 -3.34 0.41
CA GLY A 151 0.55 -4.44 0.83
C GLY A 151 0.50 -4.70 2.33
N ALA A 152 0.56 -3.66 3.17
CA ALA A 152 0.58 -3.79 4.62
C ALA A 152 -0.70 -3.30 5.29
N VAL A 153 -1.36 -2.29 4.73
CA VAL A 153 -2.55 -1.67 5.32
C VAL A 153 -3.71 -1.60 4.36
N THR A 154 -4.91 -1.55 4.94
CA THR A 154 -6.16 -1.20 4.26
C THR A 154 -6.71 0.07 4.88
N ASP A 155 -6.88 1.10 4.07
CA ASP A 155 -7.64 2.30 4.41
C ASP A 155 -9.10 2.08 4.05
N ILE A 156 -10.01 2.39 4.98
CA ILE A 156 -11.45 2.41 4.75
C ILE A 156 -11.93 3.79 5.20
N ALA A 157 -12.56 4.53 4.31
CA ALA A 157 -13.07 5.86 4.62
C ALA A 157 -14.45 6.08 4.01
N ILE A 158 -15.39 6.60 4.80
CA ILE A 158 -16.62 7.21 4.31
C ILE A 158 -16.25 8.62 3.88
N VAL A 159 -16.42 8.91 2.60
CA VAL A 159 -16.10 10.21 2.01
C VAL A 159 -17.39 10.87 1.52
N SER A 160 -17.59 12.13 1.93
CA SER A 160 -18.67 12.98 1.42
C SER A 160 -18.15 14.41 1.24
N ASN A 161 -18.47 15.04 0.13
CA ASN A 161 -18.05 16.40 -0.23
C ASN A 161 -16.53 16.67 -0.07
N ASP A 162 -15.73 15.74 -0.55
CA ASP A 162 -14.26 15.80 -0.45
C ASP A 162 -13.70 15.75 0.99
N GLU A 163 -14.49 15.27 1.94
CA GLU A 163 -14.09 15.11 3.34
C GLU A 163 -14.21 13.67 3.80
N ILE A 164 -13.29 13.25 4.65
CA ILE A 164 -13.42 12.01 5.40
C ILE A 164 -14.37 12.29 6.57
N ILE A 165 -15.55 11.68 6.52
CA ILE A 165 -16.52 11.72 7.62
C ILE A 165 -16.09 10.78 8.73
N GLU A 166 -15.67 9.58 8.33
CA GLU A 166 -15.07 8.57 9.19
C GLU A 166 -14.02 7.81 8.40
N GLY A 167 -12.86 7.54 9.00
CA GLY A 167 -11.78 6.84 8.32
C GLY A 167 -10.92 6.05 9.29
N ILE A 168 -10.49 4.87 8.86
CA ILE A 168 -9.63 3.98 9.63
C ILE A 168 -8.60 3.33 8.73
N THR A 169 -7.40 3.12 9.29
CA THR A 169 -6.35 2.31 8.68
C THR A 169 -6.16 1.04 9.48
N LEU A 170 -6.26 -0.11 8.83
CA LEU A 170 -6.13 -1.42 9.45
C LEU A 170 -4.90 -2.15 8.91
N ASN A 171 -4.19 -2.87 9.79
CA ASN A 171 -3.05 -3.73 9.40
C ASN A 171 -3.56 -5.08 8.83
N VAL A 172 -4.51 -5.01 7.92
CA VAL A 172 -5.16 -6.14 7.27
C VAL A 172 -5.05 -5.95 5.76
N ALA A 173 -4.03 -6.54 5.17
CA ALA A 173 -3.72 -6.43 3.74
C ALA A 173 -2.80 -7.58 3.29
N GLY A 174 -2.06 -7.41 2.21
CA GLY A 174 -1.22 -8.46 1.61
C GLY A 174 -0.22 -9.11 2.56
N ASP A 175 0.36 -8.36 3.51
CA ASP A 175 1.33 -8.90 4.48
C ASP A 175 0.64 -9.76 5.54
N ALA A 176 -0.57 -9.39 5.98
CA ALA A 176 -1.37 -10.22 6.89
C ALA A 176 -1.72 -11.57 6.23
N ILE A 177 -2.04 -11.56 4.94
CA ILE A 177 -2.28 -12.77 4.15
C ILE A 177 -1.01 -13.62 4.07
N ASN A 178 0.14 -13.02 3.76
CA ASN A 178 1.41 -13.72 3.69
C ASN A 178 1.75 -14.40 5.02
N ASN A 179 1.60 -13.68 6.13
CA ASN A 179 1.87 -14.21 7.46
C ASN A 179 0.93 -15.39 7.79
N ALA A 180 -0.35 -15.25 7.53
CA ALA A 180 -1.32 -16.32 7.76
C ALA A 180 -1.02 -17.57 6.92
N ILE A 181 -0.58 -17.41 5.67
CA ILE A 181 -0.14 -18.54 4.83
C ILE A 181 1.11 -19.20 5.42
N ILE A 182 2.10 -18.41 5.88
CA ILE A 182 3.33 -18.94 6.50
C ILE A 182 2.98 -19.77 7.73
N ASP A 183 2.18 -19.21 8.63
CA ASP A 183 1.79 -19.86 9.89
C ASP A 183 1.01 -21.15 9.62
N HIS A 184 0.06 -21.10 8.70
CA HIS A 184 -0.72 -22.27 8.31
C HIS A 184 0.14 -23.40 7.73
N LEU A 185 1.06 -23.08 6.82
CA LEU A 185 1.94 -24.08 6.22
C LEU A 185 2.96 -24.63 7.23
N TYR A 186 3.38 -23.80 8.19
CA TYR A 186 4.18 -24.23 9.31
C TYR A 186 3.43 -25.27 10.15
N ASP A 187 2.20 -24.97 10.56
CA ASP A 187 1.41 -25.82 11.44
C ASP A 187 0.93 -27.12 10.75
N LYS A 188 0.42 -27.00 9.52
CA LYS A 188 -0.20 -28.12 8.82
C LYS A 188 0.80 -29.04 8.13
N HIS A 189 1.80 -28.45 7.46
CA HIS A 189 2.75 -29.21 6.62
C HIS A 189 4.11 -29.43 7.30
N ASN A 190 4.33 -28.85 8.49
CA ASN A 190 5.60 -28.88 9.22
C ASN A 190 6.78 -28.33 8.39
N VAL A 191 6.55 -27.22 7.67
CA VAL A 191 7.55 -26.62 6.76
C VAL A 191 7.76 -25.13 7.02
N ARG A 192 9.01 -24.70 6.80
CA ARG A 192 9.33 -23.27 6.63
C ARG A 192 9.45 -22.94 5.17
N ILE A 193 8.79 -21.87 4.75
CA ILE A 193 8.86 -21.32 3.40
C ILE A 193 9.46 -19.92 3.40
N ALA A 194 10.05 -19.52 2.28
CA ALA A 194 10.56 -18.16 2.10
C ALA A 194 9.42 -17.18 1.76
N GLN A 195 9.54 -15.92 2.15
CA GLN A 195 8.58 -14.88 1.78
C GLN A 195 8.27 -14.82 0.28
N ALA A 196 9.27 -15.01 -0.57
CA ALA A 196 9.07 -15.04 -2.02
C ALA A 196 8.17 -16.20 -2.47
N THR A 197 8.27 -17.35 -1.80
CA THR A 197 7.40 -18.51 -2.04
C THR A 197 5.98 -18.23 -1.57
N THR A 198 5.82 -17.62 -0.41
CA THR A 198 4.50 -17.21 0.11
C THR A 198 3.82 -16.20 -0.81
N GLU A 199 4.55 -15.20 -1.27
CA GLU A 199 4.04 -14.21 -2.22
C GLU A 199 3.60 -14.89 -3.53
N LYS A 200 4.36 -15.87 -4.01
CA LYS A 200 4.00 -16.66 -5.18
C LYS A 200 2.70 -17.44 -4.96
N ILE A 201 2.55 -18.13 -3.81
CA ILE A 201 1.31 -18.82 -3.45
C ILE A 201 0.12 -17.86 -3.48
N LYS A 202 0.27 -16.71 -2.80
CA LYS A 202 -0.78 -15.68 -2.77
C LYS A 202 -1.18 -15.22 -4.16
N LEU A 203 -0.21 -14.90 -5.02
CA LEU A 203 -0.48 -14.36 -6.37
C LEU A 203 -1.06 -15.39 -7.32
N GLU A 204 -0.73 -16.68 -7.17
CA GLU A 204 -1.15 -17.72 -8.12
C GLU A 204 -2.45 -18.42 -7.72
N ILE A 205 -2.71 -18.61 -6.41
CA ILE A 205 -3.84 -19.43 -5.97
C ILE A 205 -4.68 -18.82 -4.84
N ALA A 206 -4.37 -17.63 -4.32
CA ALA A 206 -5.27 -17.02 -3.34
C ALA A 206 -6.58 -16.58 -4.03
N SER A 207 -7.69 -17.03 -3.50
CA SER A 207 -9.03 -16.79 -4.03
C SER A 207 -10.05 -16.78 -2.89
N LEU A 208 -11.06 -15.93 -2.98
CA LEU A 208 -12.23 -15.92 -2.10
C LEU A 208 -13.46 -16.58 -2.73
N TYR A 209 -13.30 -17.22 -3.88
CA TYR A 209 -14.31 -18.11 -4.40
C TYR A 209 -14.24 -19.47 -3.68
N PRO A 210 -15.34 -19.94 -3.05
CA PRO A 210 -15.37 -21.26 -2.46
C PRO A 210 -15.23 -22.33 -3.56
N ASN A 211 -14.53 -23.42 -3.23
CA ASN A 211 -14.33 -24.57 -4.15
C ASN A 211 -13.46 -24.26 -5.39
N ASP A 212 -12.54 -23.31 -5.29
CA ASP A 212 -11.50 -23.11 -6.29
C ASP A 212 -10.55 -24.33 -6.26
N ASN A 213 -10.38 -24.99 -7.42
CA ASN A 213 -9.60 -26.21 -7.56
C ASN A 213 -8.12 -25.95 -7.96
N ALA A 214 -7.70 -24.69 -8.02
CA ALA A 214 -6.30 -24.37 -8.32
C ALA A 214 -5.38 -24.92 -7.23
N SER A 215 -4.18 -25.30 -7.64
CA SER A 215 -3.15 -25.79 -6.73
C SER A 215 -1.75 -25.46 -7.25
N ILE A 216 -0.78 -25.42 -6.36
CA ILE A 216 0.61 -25.10 -6.68
C ILE A 216 1.54 -26.06 -5.95
N ASP A 217 2.58 -26.56 -6.66
CA ASP A 217 3.69 -27.27 -6.05
C ASP A 217 4.64 -26.28 -5.37
N VAL A 218 4.89 -26.54 -4.09
CA VAL A 218 5.71 -25.68 -3.23
C VAL A 218 6.90 -26.44 -2.69
N ILE A 219 8.02 -25.74 -2.63
CA ILE A 219 9.24 -26.24 -2.01
C ILE A 219 9.45 -25.48 -0.69
N GLY A 220 9.48 -26.24 0.41
CA GLY A 220 9.80 -25.71 1.73
C GLY A 220 10.96 -26.48 2.38
N ARG A 221 11.30 -26.08 3.57
CA ARG A 221 12.27 -26.79 4.44
C ARG A 221 11.50 -27.45 5.57
N ASP A 222 11.58 -28.76 5.66
CA ASP A 222 11.02 -29.51 6.78
C ASP A 222 11.64 -29.05 8.09
N ILE A 223 10.82 -28.87 9.13
CA ILE A 223 11.25 -28.26 10.39
C ILE A 223 12.10 -29.21 11.20
N ASP A 224 11.75 -30.49 11.23
CA ASP A 224 12.40 -31.49 12.06
C ASP A 224 13.75 -31.92 11.48
N THR A 225 13.80 -32.15 10.18
CA THR A 225 14.97 -32.68 9.49
C THR A 225 15.86 -31.63 8.85
N GLY A 226 15.32 -30.43 8.61
CA GLY A 226 15.97 -29.36 7.82
C GLY A 226 16.10 -29.68 6.34
N ALA A 227 15.59 -30.82 5.86
CA ALA A 227 15.65 -31.24 4.48
C ALA A 227 14.66 -30.47 3.61
N GLN A 228 14.94 -30.45 2.30
CA GLN A 228 13.98 -29.92 1.33
C GLN A 228 12.76 -30.86 1.24
N LYS A 229 11.56 -30.28 1.26
CA LYS A 229 10.28 -30.97 1.16
C LYS A 229 9.42 -30.35 0.09
N ASN A 230 8.94 -31.18 -0.85
CA ASN A 230 7.98 -30.77 -1.87
C ASN A 230 6.58 -31.17 -1.39
N PHE A 231 5.61 -30.27 -1.57
CA PHE A 231 4.22 -30.51 -1.17
C PHE A 231 3.28 -29.66 -2.01
N LEU A 232 2.03 -30.11 -2.12
CA LEU A 232 0.98 -29.42 -2.86
C LEU A 232 0.18 -28.53 -1.92
N VAL A 233 -0.10 -27.31 -2.35
CA VAL A 233 -1.00 -26.36 -1.66
C VAL A 233 -2.18 -26.07 -2.58
N SER A 234 -3.40 -26.17 -2.08
CA SER A 234 -4.62 -25.91 -2.85
C SER A 234 -5.22 -24.53 -2.55
N ALA A 235 -5.91 -23.95 -3.53
CA ALA A 235 -6.65 -22.70 -3.37
C ALA A 235 -7.71 -22.80 -2.26
N ASN A 236 -8.38 -23.93 -2.14
CA ASN A 236 -9.37 -24.17 -1.07
C ASN A 236 -8.72 -24.15 0.32
N GLU A 237 -7.50 -24.66 0.45
CA GLU A 237 -6.73 -24.54 1.68
C GLU A 237 -6.40 -23.07 2.00
N ILE A 238 -5.97 -22.30 1.01
CA ILE A 238 -5.67 -20.87 1.18
C ILE A 238 -6.94 -20.08 1.49
N TYR A 239 -8.07 -20.41 0.88
CA TYR A 239 -9.38 -19.82 1.19
C TYR A 239 -9.70 -19.88 2.69
N THR A 240 -9.50 -21.03 3.33
CA THR A 240 -9.78 -21.20 4.78
C THR A 240 -8.87 -20.33 5.65
N VAL A 241 -7.70 -19.99 5.16
CA VAL A 241 -6.71 -19.15 5.86
C VAL A 241 -7.01 -17.67 5.70
N ILE A 242 -7.40 -17.23 4.50
CA ILE A 242 -7.53 -15.81 4.20
C ILE A 242 -8.94 -15.25 4.46
N SER A 243 -9.98 -16.08 4.35
CA SER A 243 -11.36 -15.62 4.55
C SER A 243 -11.61 -14.98 5.93
N PRO A 244 -11.07 -15.47 7.07
CA PRO A 244 -11.21 -14.79 8.36
C PRO A 244 -10.54 -13.41 8.42
N ILE A 245 -9.53 -13.18 7.59
CA ILE A 245 -8.84 -11.90 7.51
C ILE A 245 -9.77 -10.84 6.90
N PHE A 246 -10.45 -11.22 5.81
CA PHE A 246 -11.40 -10.34 5.12
C PHE A 246 -12.73 -10.16 5.88
N GLU A 247 -13.13 -11.14 6.70
CA GLU A 247 -14.29 -11.00 7.60
C GLU A 247 -14.14 -9.75 8.49
N LYS A 248 -12.96 -9.55 9.09
CA LYS A 248 -12.69 -8.39 9.94
C LYS A 248 -12.86 -7.06 9.20
N LEU A 249 -12.51 -6.99 7.91
CA LEU A 249 -12.70 -5.78 7.11
C LEU A 249 -14.18 -5.49 6.89
N THR A 250 -14.98 -6.52 6.62
CA THR A 250 -16.43 -6.35 6.40
C THR A 250 -17.17 -5.97 7.69
N GLU A 251 -16.76 -6.50 8.85
CA GLU A 251 -17.28 -6.10 10.16
C GLU A 251 -17.02 -4.62 10.45
N VAL A 252 -15.82 -4.12 10.11
CA VAL A 252 -15.48 -2.70 10.28
C VAL A 252 -16.34 -1.82 9.37
N ILE A 253 -16.53 -2.18 8.10
CA ILE A 253 -17.40 -1.43 7.18
C ILE A 253 -18.83 -1.32 7.71
N VAL A 254 -19.40 -2.43 8.16
CA VAL A 254 -20.77 -2.45 8.74
C VAL A 254 -20.84 -1.59 10.01
N SER A 255 -19.81 -1.65 10.85
CA SER A 255 -19.72 -0.82 12.06
C SER A 255 -19.66 0.66 11.70
N MET A 256 -18.81 1.08 10.79
CA MET A 256 -18.69 2.49 10.35
C MET A 256 -20.02 3.02 9.84
N LEU A 257 -20.75 2.26 9.02
CA LEU A 257 -22.07 2.66 8.52
C LEU A 257 -23.09 2.81 9.63
N SER A 258 -23.04 1.95 10.65
CA SER A 258 -23.99 2.00 11.78
C SER A 258 -23.82 3.23 12.68
N TYR A 259 -22.64 3.85 12.68
CA TYR A 259 -22.33 5.07 13.44
C TYR A 259 -22.38 6.34 12.59
N ALA A 260 -22.43 6.23 11.26
CA ALA A 260 -22.53 7.39 10.38
C ALA A 260 -23.88 8.13 10.56
N PRO A 261 -23.91 9.46 10.37
CA PRO A 261 -25.16 10.20 10.28
C PRO A 261 -26.08 9.60 9.20
N THR A 262 -27.41 9.62 9.45
CA THR A 262 -28.39 8.93 8.59
C THR A 262 -28.25 9.34 7.12
N GLU A 263 -28.16 10.64 6.84
CA GLU A 263 -28.05 11.16 5.49
C GLU A 263 -26.76 10.66 4.78
N ILE A 264 -25.66 10.55 5.53
CA ILE A 264 -24.39 10.02 5.02
C ILE A 264 -24.47 8.51 4.82
N ALA A 265 -25.12 7.79 5.72
CA ALA A 265 -25.31 6.33 5.60
C ALA A 265 -26.18 5.98 4.39
N ASP A 266 -27.27 6.73 4.16
CA ASP A 266 -28.16 6.55 3.01
C ASP A 266 -27.42 6.82 1.70
N GLU A 267 -26.70 7.95 1.59
CA GLU A 267 -25.88 8.29 0.42
C GLU A 267 -24.79 7.24 0.16
N THR A 268 -24.13 6.77 1.22
CA THR A 268 -23.10 5.75 1.15
C THR A 268 -23.67 4.40 0.69
N THR A 269 -24.87 4.05 1.14
CA THR A 269 -25.55 2.81 0.73
C THR A 269 -25.94 2.87 -0.76
N GLU A 270 -26.35 4.00 -1.27
CA GLU A 270 -26.67 4.20 -2.68
C GLU A 270 -25.44 4.11 -3.57
N ASN A 271 -24.34 4.77 -3.19
CA ASN A 271 -23.10 4.85 -3.98
C ASN A 271 -22.21 3.61 -3.83
N GLY A 272 -22.26 2.93 -2.66
CA GLY A 272 -21.53 1.71 -2.37
C GLY A 272 -20.05 1.92 -2.03
N ILE A 273 -19.26 0.90 -2.34
CA ILE A 273 -17.82 0.80 -2.01
C ILE A 273 -17.00 0.88 -3.31
N TYR A 274 -16.01 1.75 -3.34
CA TYR A 274 -14.99 1.83 -4.37
C TYR A 274 -13.72 1.18 -3.85
N LEU A 275 -13.33 0.07 -4.47
CA LEU A 275 -12.25 -0.80 -4.03
C LEU A 275 -11.04 -0.67 -4.95
N CYS A 276 -9.86 -0.46 -4.36
CA CYS A 276 -8.58 -0.47 -5.08
C CYS A 276 -7.42 -0.94 -4.21
N GLY A 277 -6.20 -0.89 -4.77
CA GLY A 277 -4.98 -1.38 -4.14
C GLY A 277 -4.56 -2.75 -4.65
N GLY A 278 -3.33 -3.16 -4.37
CA GLY A 278 -2.78 -4.42 -4.89
C GLY A 278 -3.54 -5.67 -4.40
N THR A 279 -3.96 -5.67 -3.14
CA THR A 279 -4.71 -6.79 -2.54
C THR A 279 -6.15 -6.87 -3.05
N ALA A 280 -6.70 -5.76 -3.57
CA ALA A 280 -8.02 -5.75 -4.21
C ALA A 280 -8.14 -6.69 -5.43
N GLN A 281 -7.01 -7.12 -5.98
CA GLN A 281 -6.95 -8.02 -7.13
C GLN A 281 -7.14 -9.50 -6.76
N ILE A 282 -7.30 -9.83 -5.48
CA ILE A 282 -7.62 -11.21 -5.08
C ILE A 282 -8.97 -11.61 -5.66
N PRO A 283 -9.03 -12.70 -6.46
CA PRO A 283 -10.27 -13.17 -7.06
C PRO A 283 -11.36 -13.39 -6.00
N GLY A 284 -12.56 -12.89 -6.28
CA GLY A 284 -13.70 -13.02 -5.39
C GLY A 284 -13.78 -11.98 -4.26
N LEU A 285 -12.79 -11.08 -4.08
CA LEU A 285 -12.81 -10.12 -2.97
C LEU A 285 -13.96 -9.13 -3.09
N SER A 286 -14.22 -8.60 -4.28
CA SER A 286 -15.33 -7.65 -4.50
C SER A 286 -16.67 -8.28 -4.16
N GLU A 287 -16.90 -9.48 -4.65
CA GLU A 287 -18.13 -10.27 -4.40
C GLU A 287 -18.25 -10.66 -2.93
N TRP A 288 -17.11 -11.00 -2.29
CA TRP A 288 -17.07 -11.29 -0.86
C TRP A 288 -17.54 -10.10 -0.04
N ILE A 289 -16.98 -8.92 -0.29
CA ILE A 289 -17.36 -7.69 0.41
C ILE A 289 -18.84 -7.37 0.14
N ALA A 290 -19.28 -7.43 -1.11
CA ALA A 290 -20.66 -7.14 -1.47
C ALA A 290 -21.64 -8.08 -0.76
N ASN A 291 -21.37 -9.39 -0.71
CA ASN A 291 -22.21 -10.37 -0.06
C ASN A 291 -22.28 -10.17 1.48
N LYS A 292 -21.19 -9.75 2.10
CA LYS A 292 -21.10 -9.55 3.56
C LYS A 292 -21.68 -8.24 4.02
N THR A 293 -21.56 -7.19 3.23
CA THR A 293 -22.01 -5.83 3.59
C THR A 293 -23.39 -5.49 3.03
N GLY A 294 -23.85 -6.21 1.99
CA GLY A 294 -25.05 -5.85 1.24
C GLY A 294 -24.89 -4.63 0.33
N LEU A 295 -23.68 -4.07 0.22
CA LEU A 295 -23.40 -2.90 -0.58
C LEU A 295 -22.89 -3.28 -1.98
N LYS A 296 -23.14 -2.40 -2.95
CA LYS A 296 -22.48 -2.49 -4.25
C LYS A 296 -20.98 -2.27 -4.07
N VAL A 297 -20.14 -3.09 -4.70
CA VAL A 297 -18.68 -2.92 -4.72
C VAL A 297 -18.22 -2.69 -6.14
N THR A 298 -17.51 -1.61 -6.37
CA THR A 298 -16.91 -1.24 -7.65
C THR A 298 -15.39 -1.36 -7.53
N LEU A 299 -14.81 -2.38 -8.16
CA LEU A 299 -13.36 -2.49 -8.31
C LEU A 299 -12.89 -1.49 -9.36
N LEU A 300 -11.93 -0.63 -9.01
CA LEU A 300 -11.40 0.36 -9.94
C LEU A 300 -10.51 -0.29 -11.00
N ASP A 301 -10.47 0.32 -12.19
CA ASP A 301 -9.53 -0.08 -13.24
C ASP A 301 -8.09 0.12 -12.75
N ASP A 302 -7.20 -0.82 -13.09
CA ASP A 302 -5.81 -0.90 -12.58
C ASP A 302 -5.72 -0.62 -11.06
N PRO A 303 -6.29 -1.50 -10.23
CA PRO A 303 -6.43 -1.25 -8.79
C PRO A 303 -5.10 -0.93 -8.11
N SER A 304 -4.00 -1.52 -8.58
CA SER A 304 -2.66 -1.34 -8.01
C SER A 304 -2.03 0.02 -8.27
N SER A 305 -2.56 0.77 -9.24
CA SER A 305 -2.06 2.10 -9.64
C SER A 305 -3.11 3.20 -9.47
N SER A 306 -4.33 2.88 -9.00
CA SER A 306 -5.43 3.86 -8.88
C SER A 306 -5.05 5.07 -8.01
N VAL A 307 -4.39 4.85 -6.86
CA VAL A 307 -3.96 5.95 -5.97
C VAL A 307 -2.98 6.88 -6.68
N ILE A 308 -1.92 6.34 -7.28
CA ILE A 308 -0.92 7.16 -7.95
C ILE A 308 -1.47 7.85 -9.20
N SER A 309 -2.42 7.22 -9.90
CA SER A 309 -3.12 7.82 -11.04
C SER A 309 -3.98 9.00 -10.60
N ALA A 310 -4.73 8.85 -9.51
CA ALA A 310 -5.51 9.93 -8.90
C ALA A 310 -4.61 11.11 -8.50
N LEU A 311 -3.52 10.84 -7.80
CA LEU A 311 -2.53 11.85 -7.43
C LEU A 311 -1.91 12.53 -8.66
N GLY A 312 -1.61 11.76 -9.70
CA GLY A 312 -1.04 12.27 -10.95
C GLY A 312 -1.94 13.29 -11.63
N LEU A 313 -3.23 13.04 -11.69
CA LEU A 313 -4.22 13.98 -12.21
C LEU A 313 -4.34 15.22 -11.31
N LEU A 314 -4.40 15.03 -9.99
CA LEU A 314 -4.49 16.12 -9.03
C LEU A 314 -3.22 16.97 -8.97
N SER A 315 -2.05 16.43 -9.33
CA SER A 315 -0.80 17.18 -9.34
C SER A 315 -0.81 18.35 -10.34
N GLY A 316 -1.57 18.25 -11.42
CA GLY A 316 -1.83 19.35 -12.37
C GLY A 316 -2.72 20.46 -11.80
N GLU A 317 -3.52 20.17 -10.77
CA GLU A 317 -4.42 21.13 -10.09
C GLU A 317 -3.98 21.44 -8.66
N ARG A 318 -2.73 21.21 -8.34
CA ARG A 318 -2.17 21.20 -6.99
C ARG A 318 -2.47 22.45 -6.16
N GLU A 319 -2.48 23.64 -6.77
CA GLU A 319 -2.79 24.88 -6.04
C GLU A 319 -4.25 24.89 -5.56
N LYS A 320 -5.18 24.38 -6.35
CA LYS A 320 -6.58 24.20 -5.94
C LYS A 320 -6.70 23.20 -4.80
N VAL A 321 -5.99 22.06 -4.91
CA VAL A 321 -5.96 21.03 -3.87
C VAL A 321 -5.37 21.58 -2.56
N ALA A 322 -4.26 22.29 -2.63
CA ALA A 322 -3.60 22.89 -1.46
C ALA A 322 -4.50 23.93 -0.77
N ASN A 323 -5.19 24.76 -1.53
CA ASN A 323 -6.12 25.78 -1.01
C ASN A 323 -7.31 25.14 -0.29
N LEU A 324 -7.89 24.09 -0.85
CA LEU A 324 -9.00 23.36 -0.22
C LEU A 324 -8.56 22.68 1.09
N LEU A 325 -7.38 22.08 1.12
CA LEU A 325 -6.83 21.45 2.34
C LEU A 325 -6.47 22.49 3.41
N ASN A 326 -6.08 23.72 3.04
CA ASN A 326 -5.78 24.80 3.96
C ASN A 326 -7.03 25.48 4.53
N LEU A 327 -8.09 25.64 3.73
CA LEU A 327 -9.38 26.18 4.17
C LEU A 327 -10.02 25.30 5.24
N LYS A 328 -9.73 24.00 5.28
CA LYS A 328 -10.23 23.04 6.26
C LYS A 328 -9.44 23.03 7.58
N LYS A 329 -8.28 23.70 7.64
CA LYS A 329 -7.48 23.86 8.87
C LYS A 329 -7.82 25.12 9.67
N MET A 330 -8.70 25.97 9.16
CA MET A 330 -9.25 27.17 9.83
C MET A 330 -10.60 26.88 10.46
#